data_e785ecdfdb3264e3dfeb4a2fbe1984f8
#
_entry.id   e785ecdfdb3264e3dfeb4a2fbe1984f8
#
_cell.length_a   1.000
_cell.length_b   1.000
_cell.length_c   1.000
_cell.angle_alpha   90.00
_cell.angle_beta   90.00
_cell.angle_gamma   90.00
#
_symmetry.space_group_name_H-M   'P 1'
#
loop_
_entity.id
_entity.type
_entity.pdbx_description
1 polymer ?
#
loop_
_entity_poly.entity_id
_entity_poly.type
_entity_poly.pdbx_seq_one_letter_code
_entity_poly.pdbx_strand_id
1 'polypeptide(L)'
;NCFIFDLSTPPDMKKQLLIIFFIFNCTILIAQNNDLWQKVSANAGLSKKINISDSDKYYKLNSDLLQAKLASATGKGSKSNTAENTIPNSSGILERFTVWESSNFESGLQAKYPEIRSYEGSGLDDKSAKIHFSVSPLGLQTMVFRSDKSTEFIEANPDDKAEYVLYSKKSSTSNRLVCKTDDSLVNKDIAGKTAKEASSAKIFKTMRLALSCTGEYTVYFGGTKALALAGMNATLTRVNGVFNKDLAVKVVLIDNNDALIYTDPKTDPYSDASAGADGAWNQEVQTNITAVIGNGNYDLGHLFGASGGGGNAGCIGCVCTDPTTNVPLGKGSAFTSPSDSRPQGDTFDVDFVAHEMGHQLGANHTFSYDSEERTNVNVEPGSGSTIMAYAGVTRDYDVQDTSDDYFAYASIRQIQNTLASKSCPVNTPLTNNPPSIEAGNDYTIPIGTAFVLTGTGSDPEGDLVT
;
A
#
# COMPACT_ATOMS: atom_id res chain seq x y z
N ASN A 1 50.33 -12.02 26.79
CA ASN A 1 50.72 -12.48 28.14
C ASN A 1 50.61 -14.00 28.18
N CYS A 2 51.76 -14.66 28.15
CA CYS A 2 51.89 -16.12 28.22
C CYS A 2 51.68 -16.54 29.69
N PHE A 3 50.60 -17.23 30.00
CA PHE A 3 50.42 -17.84 31.32
C PHE A 3 51.24 -19.14 31.37
N ILE A 4 52.28 -19.16 32.17
CA ILE A 4 53.04 -20.37 32.52
C ILE A 4 52.19 -21.12 33.56
N PHE A 5 51.69 -22.31 33.22
CA PHE A 5 50.98 -23.17 34.16
C PHE A 5 51.99 -23.88 35.08
N ASP A 6 51.88 -23.64 36.38
CA ASP A 6 52.63 -24.37 37.41
C ASP A 6 52.13 -25.82 37.46
N LEU A 7 53.07 -26.78 37.30
CA LEU A 7 52.80 -28.21 37.23
C LEU A 7 52.55 -28.86 38.61
N SER A 8 52.43 -28.06 39.70
CA SER A 8 52.27 -28.56 41.08
C SER A 8 50.80 -28.70 41.54
N THR A 9 49.82 -28.52 40.68
CA THR A 9 48.39 -28.69 41.04
C THR A 9 47.91 -30.14 41.00
N PRO A 10 47.09 -30.60 41.99
CA PRO A 10 46.58 -31.97 42.05
C PRO A 10 45.73 -32.34 40.82
N PRO A 11 45.71 -33.61 40.37
CA PRO A 11 45.06 -34.04 39.13
C PRO A 11 43.55 -33.76 39.06
N ASP A 12 42.88 -33.65 40.21
CA ASP A 12 41.42 -33.38 40.25
C ASP A 12 41.07 -31.90 39.98
N MET A 13 41.95 -30.97 40.35
CA MET A 13 41.78 -29.53 40.00
C MET A 13 42.00 -29.28 38.53
N LYS A 14 42.84 -30.04 37.83
CA LYS A 14 43.06 -29.91 36.38
C LYS A 14 41.84 -30.37 35.59
N LYS A 15 41.13 -31.37 36.05
CA LYS A 15 39.87 -31.85 35.44
C LYS A 15 38.75 -30.82 35.63
N GLN A 16 38.64 -30.22 36.81
CA GLN A 16 37.66 -29.16 37.08
C GLN A 16 37.94 -27.90 36.29
N LEU A 17 39.20 -27.48 36.13
CA LEU A 17 39.58 -26.34 35.32
C LEU A 17 39.31 -26.58 33.82
N LEU A 18 39.54 -27.82 33.34
CA LEU A 18 39.25 -28.20 31.95
C LEU A 18 37.74 -28.20 31.67
N ILE A 19 36.94 -28.65 32.63
CA ILE A 19 35.46 -28.64 32.52
C ILE A 19 34.93 -27.21 32.54
N ILE A 20 35.45 -26.34 33.39
CA ILE A 20 35.06 -24.92 33.42
C ILE A 20 35.48 -24.20 32.13
N PHE A 21 36.65 -24.51 31.58
CA PHE A 21 37.11 -23.93 30.31
C PHE A 21 36.24 -24.44 29.10
N PHE A 22 35.77 -25.72 29.15
CA PHE A 22 34.90 -26.29 28.14
C PHE A 22 33.46 -25.73 28.23
N ILE A 23 32.97 -25.51 29.46
CA ILE A 23 31.65 -24.88 29.68
C ILE A 23 31.69 -23.41 29.24
N PHE A 24 32.77 -22.69 29.50
CA PHE A 24 32.94 -21.28 29.09
C PHE A 24 33.09 -21.14 27.57
N ASN A 25 33.71 -22.10 26.87
CA ASN A 25 33.76 -22.11 25.40
C ASN A 25 32.45 -22.59 24.74
N CYS A 26 31.68 -23.46 25.40
CA CYS A 26 30.35 -23.82 24.88
C CYS A 26 29.31 -22.70 25.00
N THR A 27 29.47 -21.78 25.99
CA THR A 27 28.57 -20.62 26.11
C THR A 27 28.90 -19.51 25.11
N ILE A 28 30.09 -19.49 24.52
CA ILE A 28 30.47 -18.51 23.48
C ILE A 28 29.97 -18.94 22.07
N LEU A 29 29.59 -20.21 21.88
CA LEU A 29 29.12 -20.75 20.60
C LEU A 29 27.58 -20.62 20.41
N ILE A 30 26.85 -20.03 21.35
CA ILE A 30 25.40 -19.75 21.23
C ILE A 30 25.13 -18.23 21.24
N ALA A 31 26.05 -17.43 20.79
CA ALA A 31 25.70 -16.12 20.27
C ALA A 31 25.25 -16.31 18.79
N GLN A 32 24.15 -17.05 18.58
CA GLN A 32 23.40 -16.91 17.35
C GLN A 32 23.00 -15.42 17.29
N ASN A 33 23.35 -14.76 16.18
CA ASN A 33 22.89 -13.42 15.88
C ASN A 33 21.37 -13.36 16.09
N ASN A 34 20.96 -12.83 17.24
CA ASN A 34 19.56 -12.56 17.56
C ASN A 34 19.10 -11.23 16.91
N ASP A 35 19.81 -10.79 15.88
CA ASP A 35 19.44 -9.58 15.17
C ASP A 35 18.30 -9.89 14.20
N LEU A 36 17.25 -9.08 14.28
CA LEU A 36 16.11 -9.18 13.36
C LEU A 36 16.55 -8.94 11.92
N TRP A 37 17.48 -7.99 11.72
CA TRP A 37 18.00 -7.59 10.42
C TRP A 37 19.51 -7.71 10.36
N GLN A 38 20.01 -8.35 9.32
CA GLN A 38 21.42 -8.43 8.99
C GLN A 38 21.68 -7.73 7.66
N LYS A 39 22.46 -6.65 7.66
CA LYS A 39 22.86 -5.99 6.42
C LYS A 39 23.77 -6.91 5.59
N VAL A 40 23.50 -6.99 4.28
CA VAL A 40 24.30 -7.80 3.34
C VAL A 40 24.72 -6.94 2.14
N SER A 41 25.71 -7.42 1.39
CA SER A 41 26.10 -6.79 0.12
C SER A 41 25.13 -7.19 -0.98
N ALA A 42 24.92 -6.30 -1.96
CA ALA A 42 24.12 -6.63 -3.14
C ALA A 42 24.63 -7.90 -3.81
N ASN A 43 23.76 -8.85 -4.06
CA ASN A 43 24.10 -10.05 -4.83
C ASN A 43 24.05 -9.72 -6.32
N ALA A 44 25.11 -9.98 -7.08
CA ALA A 44 25.22 -9.63 -8.51
C ALA A 44 24.10 -10.23 -9.40
N GLY A 45 23.36 -11.24 -8.90
CA GLY A 45 22.20 -11.83 -9.58
C GLY A 45 20.91 -11.02 -9.43
N LEU A 46 20.80 -10.18 -8.40
CA LEU A 46 19.60 -9.36 -8.09
C LEU A 46 19.36 -8.21 -9.08
N SER A 47 20.45 -7.67 -9.65
CA SER A 47 20.40 -6.44 -10.44
C SER A 47 19.57 -6.51 -11.74
N LYS A 48 19.20 -7.71 -12.22
CA LYS A 48 18.48 -7.87 -13.49
C LYS A 48 16.95 -7.90 -13.35
N LYS A 49 16.39 -8.17 -12.18
CA LYS A 49 14.93 -8.38 -11.99
C LYS A 49 14.23 -7.27 -11.22
N ILE A 50 14.96 -6.52 -10.42
CA ILE A 50 14.46 -5.32 -9.72
C ILE A 50 15.28 -4.17 -10.28
N ASN A 51 14.67 -3.03 -10.61
CA ASN A 51 15.39 -1.81 -11.01
C ASN A 51 16.21 -1.29 -9.82
N ILE A 52 17.43 -1.81 -9.66
CA ILE A 52 18.30 -1.53 -8.52
C ILE A 52 19.04 -0.22 -8.77
N SER A 53 18.97 0.69 -7.80
CA SER A 53 19.77 1.89 -7.71
C SER A 53 20.98 1.65 -6.80
N ASP A 54 22.07 2.38 -7.00
CA ASP A 54 23.25 2.37 -6.13
C ASP A 54 22.93 2.79 -4.67
N SER A 55 21.78 3.46 -4.46
CA SER A 55 21.27 3.85 -3.14
C SER A 55 20.58 2.73 -2.37
N ASP A 56 20.19 1.63 -3.03
CA ASP A 56 19.44 0.52 -2.43
C ASP A 56 20.29 -0.24 -1.41
N LYS A 57 19.64 -0.72 -0.36
CA LYS A 57 20.29 -1.47 0.70
C LYS A 57 19.68 -2.86 0.83
N TYR A 58 20.53 -3.81 1.15
CA TYR A 58 20.15 -5.23 1.19
C TYR A 58 20.26 -5.76 2.60
N TYR A 59 19.30 -6.58 2.98
CA TYR A 59 19.21 -7.18 4.31
C TYR A 59 18.76 -8.63 4.23
N LYS A 60 19.16 -9.42 5.25
CA LYS A 60 18.51 -10.67 5.60
C LYS A 60 17.61 -10.44 6.80
N LEU A 61 16.43 -11.07 6.77
CA LEU A 61 15.44 -10.99 7.83
C LEU A 61 15.36 -12.33 8.56
N ASN A 62 15.40 -12.28 9.89
CA ASN A 62 15.07 -13.42 10.72
C ASN A 62 13.53 -13.50 10.87
N SER A 63 12.90 -14.26 9.99
CA SER A 63 11.44 -14.38 9.91
C SER A 63 10.82 -14.99 11.19
N ASP A 64 11.50 -15.94 11.82
CA ASP A 64 11.02 -16.58 13.06
C ASP A 64 11.00 -15.56 14.21
N LEU A 65 12.05 -14.75 14.31
CA LEU A 65 12.12 -13.68 15.30
C LEU A 65 11.07 -12.60 15.04
N LEU A 66 10.82 -12.25 13.77
CA LEU A 66 9.77 -11.32 13.41
C LEU A 66 8.40 -11.84 13.86
N GLN A 67 8.07 -13.10 13.54
CA GLN A 67 6.79 -13.71 13.96
C GLN A 67 6.67 -13.75 15.48
N ALA A 68 7.72 -14.11 16.20
CA ALA A 68 7.72 -14.11 17.67
C ALA A 68 7.46 -12.71 18.24
N LYS A 69 8.07 -11.66 17.66
CA LYS A 69 7.83 -10.25 18.07
C LYS A 69 6.38 -9.82 17.78
N LEU A 70 5.82 -10.21 16.64
CA LEU A 70 4.48 -9.81 16.22
C LEU A 70 3.36 -10.58 16.94
N ALA A 71 3.66 -11.64 17.65
CA ALA A 71 2.66 -12.47 18.36
C ALA A 71 1.78 -11.69 19.36
N SER A 72 2.29 -10.58 19.93
CA SER A 72 1.53 -9.69 20.82
C SER A 72 0.82 -8.53 20.12
N ALA A 73 1.08 -8.33 18.82
CA ALA A 73 0.55 -7.19 18.06
C ALA A 73 -0.88 -7.46 17.55
N THR A 74 -1.83 -7.72 18.45
CA THR A 74 -3.19 -8.20 18.11
C THR A 74 -4.21 -7.11 17.87
N GLY A 75 -3.88 -5.82 18.11
CA GLY A 75 -4.78 -4.71 17.84
C GLY A 75 -4.30 -3.35 18.35
N LYS A 76 -4.95 -2.30 17.87
CA LYS A 76 -4.65 -0.92 18.25
C LYS A 76 -5.25 -0.60 19.63
N GLY A 77 -4.55 0.22 20.42
CA GLY A 77 -5.15 0.93 21.56
C GLY A 77 -4.71 0.48 22.95
N SER A 78 -3.99 -0.62 23.10
CA SER A 78 -3.46 -1.08 24.39
C SER A 78 -2.01 -1.53 24.25
N LYS A 79 -1.15 -1.19 25.24
CA LYS A 79 0.25 -1.67 25.25
C LYS A 79 0.36 -3.21 25.26
N SER A 80 -0.66 -3.90 25.77
CA SER A 80 -0.71 -5.37 25.75
C SER A 80 -1.01 -5.95 24.37
N ASN A 81 -1.54 -5.16 23.44
CA ASN A 81 -1.94 -5.58 22.10
C ASN A 81 -1.03 -5.01 21.00
N THR A 82 0.06 -4.38 21.38
CA THR A 82 1.05 -3.83 20.45
C THR A 82 2.41 -4.49 20.67
N ALA A 83 3.24 -4.49 19.63
CA ALA A 83 4.62 -4.93 19.70
C ALA A 83 5.58 -3.80 19.33
N GLU A 84 6.79 -3.83 19.85
CA GLU A 84 7.89 -3.01 19.35
C GLU A 84 8.66 -3.79 18.28
N ASN A 85 8.77 -3.21 17.09
CA ASN A 85 9.53 -3.78 15.99
C ASN A 85 10.56 -2.77 15.46
N THR A 86 11.64 -3.27 14.85
CA THR A 86 12.68 -2.45 14.24
C THR A 86 12.72 -2.65 12.75
N ILE A 87 12.81 -1.56 12.00
CA ILE A 87 12.86 -1.55 10.53
C ILE A 87 14.06 -0.70 10.08
N PRO A 88 14.90 -1.17 9.15
CA PRO A 88 15.96 -0.34 8.60
C PRO A 88 15.40 0.78 7.73
N ASN A 89 16.02 1.96 7.77
CA ASN A 89 15.69 3.12 6.94
C ASN A 89 16.70 3.34 5.79
N SER A 90 16.43 4.30 4.91
CA SER A 90 17.30 4.64 3.78
C SER A 90 18.70 5.09 4.17
N SER A 91 18.92 5.54 5.41
CA SER A 91 20.26 5.80 5.96
C SER A 91 20.96 4.53 6.46
N GLY A 92 20.24 3.40 6.57
CA GLY A 92 20.75 2.13 7.08
C GLY A 92 20.71 2.02 8.61
N ILE A 93 19.93 2.89 9.26
CA ILE A 93 19.70 2.89 10.71
C ILE A 93 18.46 2.05 11.00
N LEU A 94 18.51 1.23 12.05
CA LEU A 94 17.34 0.51 12.55
C LEU A 94 16.48 1.46 13.39
N GLU A 95 15.28 1.75 12.93
CA GLU A 95 14.29 2.58 13.63
C GLU A 95 13.24 1.73 14.31
N ARG A 96 12.78 2.15 15.48
CA ARG A 96 11.77 1.47 16.26
C ARG A 96 10.39 1.99 15.95
N PHE A 97 9.45 1.05 15.90
CA PHE A 97 8.02 1.32 15.70
C PHE A 97 7.20 0.58 16.74
N THR A 98 6.15 1.21 17.24
CA THR A 98 5.05 0.50 17.91
C THR A 98 4.10 0.03 16.82
N VAL A 99 3.87 -1.28 16.73
CA VAL A 99 3.07 -1.91 15.66
C VAL A 99 1.90 -2.71 16.24
N TRP A 100 0.82 -2.81 15.47
CA TRP A 100 -0.38 -3.59 15.79
C TRP A 100 -0.96 -4.21 14.52
N GLU A 101 -1.68 -5.32 14.66
CA GLU A 101 -2.37 -5.94 13.55
C GLU A 101 -3.52 -5.04 13.05
N SER A 102 -3.61 -4.91 11.73
CA SER A 102 -4.66 -4.19 11.02
C SER A 102 -5.06 -4.99 9.79
N SER A 103 -5.84 -6.06 10.00
CA SER A 103 -6.21 -7.00 8.94
C SER A 103 -6.90 -6.31 7.76
N ASN A 104 -6.50 -6.68 6.53
CA ASN A 104 -7.18 -6.31 5.30
C ASN A 104 -8.27 -7.32 4.90
N PHE A 105 -8.54 -8.32 5.74
CA PHE A 105 -9.54 -9.37 5.52
C PHE A 105 -10.67 -9.25 6.54
N GLU A 106 -11.88 -9.55 6.13
CA GLU A 106 -12.95 -9.87 7.08
C GLU A 106 -12.58 -11.12 7.88
N SER A 107 -13.22 -11.31 9.03
CA SER A 107 -12.82 -12.33 10.02
C SER A 107 -12.87 -13.76 9.49
N GLY A 108 -13.84 -14.07 8.64
CA GLY A 108 -13.99 -15.40 8.04
C GLY A 108 -12.86 -15.72 7.04
N LEU A 109 -12.47 -14.75 6.20
CA LEU A 109 -11.34 -14.92 5.29
C LEU A 109 -10.02 -14.99 6.06
N GLN A 110 -9.84 -14.15 7.10
CA GLN A 110 -8.66 -14.17 7.96
C GLN A 110 -8.49 -15.52 8.67
N ALA A 111 -9.59 -16.15 9.08
CA ALA A 111 -9.55 -17.48 9.72
C ALA A 111 -9.16 -18.60 8.74
N LYS A 112 -9.52 -18.48 7.45
CA LYS A 112 -9.11 -19.43 6.40
C LYS A 112 -7.63 -19.32 6.04
N TYR A 113 -7.04 -18.12 6.12
CA TYR A 113 -5.67 -17.78 5.71
C TYR A 113 -4.90 -17.09 6.85
N PRO A 114 -4.68 -17.78 7.98
CA PRO A 114 -4.10 -17.19 9.19
C PRO A 114 -2.63 -16.75 9.03
N GLU A 115 -1.94 -17.26 8.02
CA GLU A 115 -0.55 -16.93 7.70
C GLU A 115 -0.40 -15.62 6.92
N ILE A 116 -1.49 -15.04 6.41
CA ILE A 116 -1.48 -13.78 5.66
C ILE A 116 -1.95 -12.67 6.60
N ARG A 117 -1.03 -11.79 7.01
CA ARG A 117 -1.29 -10.75 8.00
C ARG A 117 -0.87 -9.37 7.50
N SER A 118 -1.54 -8.34 7.97
CA SER A 118 -1.17 -6.94 7.76
C SER A 118 -1.15 -6.17 9.07
N TYR A 119 -0.25 -5.21 9.15
CA TYR A 119 0.06 -4.44 10.35
C TYR A 119 0.21 -2.96 10.02
N GLU A 120 -0.07 -2.15 11.01
CA GLU A 120 0.18 -0.70 11.03
C GLU A 120 1.07 -0.35 12.22
N GLY A 121 1.72 0.81 12.15
CA GLY A 121 2.51 1.27 13.28
C GLY A 121 2.91 2.73 13.19
N SER A 122 3.39 3.22 14.33
CA SER A 122 3.90 4.58 14.50
C SER A 122 5.33 4.56 14.99
N GLY A 123 6.16 5.44 14.43
CA GLY A 123 7.57 5.56 14.80
C GLY A 123 7.76 5.95 16.27
N LEU A 124 8.71 5.31 16.92
CA LEU A 124 9.17 5.68 18.26
C LEU A 124 10.33 6.66 18.20
N ASP A 125 11.22 6.47 17.24
CA ASP A 125 12.41 7.31 17.05
C ASP A 125 12.09 8.52 16.16
N ASP A 126 11.35 8.33 15.08
CA ASP A 126 10.75 9.39 14.25
C ASP A 126 9.23 9.41 14.44
N LYS A 127 8.71 10.44 15.13
CA LYS A 127 7.28 10.56 15.44
C LYS A 127 6.41 10.82 14.20
N SER A 128 7.00 11.37 13.14
CA SER A 128 6.30 11.57 11.86
C SER A 128 6.12 10.26 11.08
N ALA A 129 6.98 9.26 11.33
CA ALA A 129 6.97 8.01 10.59
C ALA A 129 5.72 7.17 10.89
N LYS A 130 5.05 6.71 9.83
CA LYS A 130 3.95 5.75 9.87
C LYS A 130 4.33 4.56 9.00
N ILE A 131 4.16 3.35 9.52
CA ILE A 131 4.46 2.12 8.79
C ILE A 131 3.20 1.31 8.53
N HIS A 132 3.11 0.77 7.33
CA HIS A 132 2.17 -0.26 6.93
C HIS A 132 2.96 -1.43 6.36
N PHE A 133 2.69 -2.64 6.81
CA PHE A 133 3.41 -3.80 6.30
C PHE A 133 2.57 -5.08 6.34
N SER A 134 2.89 -5.98 5.43
CA SER A 134 2.31 -7.33 5.36
C SER A 134 3.36 -8.39 5.62
N VAL A 135 2.93 -9.48 6.25
CA VAL A 135 3.71 -10.72 6.44
C VAL A 135 2.90 -11.86 5.89
N SER A 136 3.49 -12.64 5.00
CA SER A 136 2.80 -13.74 4.32
C SER A 136 3.82 -14.80 3.84
N PRO A 137 3.38 -15.89 3.20
CA PRO A 137 4.29 -16.82 2.52
C PRO A 137 5.15 -16.19 1.42
N LEU A 138 4.78 -14.99 0.93
CA LEU A 138 5.60 -14.20 0.00
C LEU A 138 6.69 -13.37 0.70
N GLY A 139 6.75 -13.38 2.03
CA GLY A 139 7.69 -12.63 2.84
C GLY A 139 7.08 -11.37 3.44
N LEU A 140 7.95 -10.48 3.91
CA LEU A 140 7.61 -9.15 4.43
C LEU A 140 7.59 -8.13 3.28
N GLN A 141 6.59 -7.25 3.27
CA GLN A 141 6.56 -6.05 2.43
C GLN A 141 6.15 -4.86 3.28
N THR A 142 6.89 -3.75 3.16
CA THR A 142 6.65 -2.55 3.97
C THR A 142 6.43 -1.32 3.11
N MET A 143 5.78 -0.32 3.71
CA MET A 143 5.69 1.06 3.24
C MET A 143 5.80 1.97 4.46
N VAL A 144 6.75 2.89 4.46
CA VAL A 144 6.99 3.83 5.57
C VAL A 144 6.85 5.24 5.05
N PHE A 145 5.80 5.93 5.48
CA PHE A 145 5.60 7.36 5.23
C PHE A 145 6.43 8.20 6.20
N ARG A 146 6.95 9.32 5.71
CA ARG A 146 7.67 10.33 6.48
C ARG A 146 7.25 11.74 6.05
N SER A 147 7.36 12.71 6.94
CA SER A 147 6.99 14.09 6.64
C SER A 147 8.01 14.84 5.80
N ASP A 148 9.29 14.46 5.90
CA ASP A 148 10.43 15.19 5.33
C ASP A 148 11.24 14.40 4.29
N LYS A 149 10.78 13.20 3.94
CA LYS A 149 11.48 12.28 3.02
C LYS A 149 10.49 11.51 2.16
N SER A 150 11.01 11.02 1.03
CA SER A 150 10.25 10.08 0.19
C SER A 150 9.89 8.83 0.97
N THR A 151 8.76 8.23 0.62
CA THR A 151 8.31 6.94 1.15
C THR A 151 9.38 5.87 0.94
N GLU A 152 9.57 5.04 1.95
CA GLU A 152 10.54 3.94 1.96
C GLU A 152 9.82 2.59 1.90
N PHE A 153 10.36 1.67 1.12
CA PHE A 153 9.82 0.34 0.89
C PHE A 153 10.85 -0.73 1.20
N ILE A 154 10.40 -1.86 1.75
CA ILE A 154 11.17 -3.09 1.84
C ILE A 154 10.37 -4.20 1.18
N GLU A 155 11.00 -4.93 0.28
CA GLU A 155 10.40 -6.05 -0.44
C GLU A 155 11.33 -7.27 -0.41
N ALA A 156 10.74 -8.47 -0.36
CA ALA A 156 11.48 -9.71 -0.48
C ALA A 156 12.08 -9.84 -1.89
N ASN A 157 13.29 -10.37 -1.95
CA ASN A 157 13.86 -10.78 -3.23
C ASN A 157 13.04 -11.95 -3.82
N PRO A 158 12.55 -11.84 -5.07
CA PRO A 158 11.77 -12.91 -5.69
C PRO A 158 12.52 -14.26 -5.78
N ASP A 159 13.84 -14.22 -5.89
CA ASP A 159 14.70 -15.42 -6.05
C ASP A 159 15.20 -15.99 -4.70
N ASP A 160 15.25 -15.17 -3.65
CA ASP A 160 15.64 -15.56 -2.28
C ASP A 160 14.82 -14.80 -1.25
N LYS A 161 13.76 -15.43 -0.76
CA LYS A 161 12.84 -14.82 0.24
C LYS A 161 13.49 -14.49 1.58
N ALA A 162 14.73 -14.92 1.84
CA ALA A 162 15.49 -14.50 3.01
C ALA A 162 16.21 -13.16 2.81
N GLU A 163 16.34 -12.71 1.57
CA GLU A 163 16.95 -11.42 1.21
C GLU A 163 15.87 -10.38 0.91
N TYR A 164 16.12 -9.15 1.33
CA TYR A 164 15.23 -8.01 1.19
C TYR A 164 15.97 -6.81 0.61
N VAL A 165 15.28 -6.05 -0.23
CA VAL A 165 15.76 -4.77 -0.71
C VAL A 165 14.99 -3.63 -0.06
N LEU A 166 15.72 -2.68 0.52
CA LEU A 166 15.21 -1.41 0.97
C LEU A 166 15.50 -0.35 -0.09
N TYR A 167 14.47 0.34 -0.53
CA TYR A 167 14.57 1.45 -1.49
C TYR A 167 13.60 2.59 -1.13
N SER A 168 13.91 3.79 -1.60
CA SER A 168 12.95 4.90 -1.61
C SER A 168 12.19 4.88 -2.94
N LYS A 169 11.04 5.56 -3.02
CA LYS A 169 10.25 5.65 -4.25
C LYS A 169 11.14 5.99 -5.43
N LYS A 170 11.01 5.21 -6.49
CA LYS A 170 11.89 5.26 -7.66
C LYS A 170 11.15 5.82 -8.86
N SER A 171 11.88 6.57 -9.65
CA SER A 171 11.55 6.87 -11.03
C SER A 171 11.46 5.58 -11.86
N SER A 172 10.32 5.33 -12.50
CA SER A 172 10.09 4.19 -13.39
C SER A 172 9.78 4.69 -14.80
N THR A 173 10.72 4.50 -15.72
CA THR A 173 10.51 4.88 -17.13
C THR A 173 9.82 3.80 -17.97
N SER A 174 9.68 2.59 -17.44
CA SER A 174 9.20 1.42 -18.19
C SER A 174 7.75 1.02 -17.94
N ASN A 175 7.18 1.42 -16.80
CA ASN A 175 5.84 1.02 -16.40
C ASN A 175 4.95 2.26 -16.28
N ARG A 176 4.31 2.64 -17.38
CA ARG A 176 3.44 3.82 -17.45
C ARG A 176 2.00 3.39 -17.26
N LEU A 177 1.29 4.07 -16.36
CA LEU A 177 -0.15 3.94 -16.24
C LEU A 177 -0.81 4.42 -17.55
N VAL A 178 -1.72 3.61 -18.07
CA VAL A 178 -2.68 4.04 -19.08
C VAL A 178 -4.05 3.94 -18.45
N CYS A 179 -4.49 5.00 -17.77
CA CYS A 179 -5.85 5.08 -17.27
C CYS A 179 -6.82 5.32 -18.43
N LYS A 180 -7.82 4.46 -18.54
CA LYS A 180 -8.91 4.56 -19.55
C LYS A 180 -10.23 5.01 -18.93
N THR A 181 -10.22 5.43 -17.68
CA THR A 181 -11.39 6.01 -17.02
C THR A 181 -11.70 7.36 -17.65
N ASP A 182 -12.91 7.48 -18.20
CA ASP A 182 -13.39 8.73 -18.80
C ASP A 182 -13.95 9.65 -17.70
N ASP A 183 -13.40 10.82 -17.53
CA ASP A 183 -13.84 11.83 -16.57
C ASP A 183 -15.29 12.29 -16.78
N SER A 184 -15.85 12.07 -17.95
CA SER A 184 -17.28 12.29 -18.22
C SER A 184 -18.20 11.25 -17.56
N LEU A 185 -17.66 10.10 -17.14
CA LEU A 185 -18.39 8.99 -16.52
C LEU A 185 -18.65 9.20 -15.01
N VAL A 186 -18.90 10.44 -14.62
CA VAL A 186 -19.22 10.79 -13.23
C VAL A 186 -20.61 10.23 -12.87
N ASN A 187 -20.71 9.61 -11.71
CA ASN A 187 -21.99 9.16 -11.19
C ASN A 187 -22.97 10.34 -11.09
N LYS A 188 -24.13 10.22 -11.75
CA LYS A 188 -25.14 11.27 -11.82
C LYS A 188 -25.67 11.71 -10.46
N ASP A 189 -25.61 10.86 -9.45
CA ASP A 189 -26.01 11.18 -8.08
C ASP A 189 -25.07 12.20 -7.41
N ILE A 190 -23.87 12.39 -7.97
CA ILE A 190 -22.84 13.29 -7.46
C ILE A 190 -22.73 14.53 -8.36
N ALA A 191 -23.04 14.39 -9.67
CA ALA A 191 -23.01 15.47 -10.61
C ALA A 191 -23.99 16.59 -10.19
N GLY A 192 -23.46 17.80 -9.99
CA GLY A 192 -24.25 18.99 -9.63
C GLY A 192 -24.37 19.27 -8.15
N LYS A 193 -23.79 18.46 -7.25
CA LYS A 193 -23.64 18.86 -5.85
C LYS A 193 -22.51 19.87 -5.75
N THR A 194 -22.89 21.16 -5.53
CA THR A 194 -21.91 22.19 -5.15
C THR A 194 -21.18 21.72 -3.90
N ALA A 195 -19.87 21.67 -3.97
CA ALA A 195 -19.04 21.26 -2.85
C ALA A 195 -19.30 22.21 -1.66
N LYS A 196 -20.03 21.74 -0.67
CA LYS A 196 -19.92 22.27 0.67
C LYS A 196 -18.50 21.96 1.12
N GLU A 197 -17.82 22.93 1.72
CA GLU A 197 -16.51 22.68 2.31
C GLU A 197 -16.59 21.40 3.13
N ALA A 198 -15.77 20.41 2.77
CA ALA A 198 -15.72 19.15 3.50
C ALA A 198 -15.04 19.44 4.83
N SER A 199 -15.85 19.77 5.85
CA SER A 199 -15.37 19.65 7.22
C SER A 199 -15.17 18.17 7.50
N SER A 200 -14.06 17.78 8.13
CA SER A 200 -13.83 16.42 8.59
C SER A 200 -15.07 15.91 9.34
N ALA A 201 -15.68 14.85 8.83
CA ALA A 201 -16.85 14.24 9.48
C ALA A 201 -16.46 13.53 10.79
N LYS A 202 -15.17 13.45 11.15
CA LYS A 202 -14.62 12.65 12.25
C LYS A 202 -15.11 11.20 12.22
N ILE A 203 -15.18 10.63 11.04
CA ILE A 203 -15.67 9.27 10.80
C ILE A 203 -14.65 8.54 9.95
N PHE A 204 -14.17 7.42 10.46
CA PHE A 204 -13.41 6.45 9.70
C PHE A 204 -14.39 5.48 9.01
N LYS A 205 -14.21 5.23 7.72
CA LYS A 205 -15.09 4.41 6.91
C LYS A 205 -14.39 3.12 6.50
N THR A 206 -14.98 1.98 6.85
CA THR A 206 -14.52 0.68 6.37
C THR A 206 -15.50 0.15 5.31
N MET A 207 -14.96 -0.26 4.15
CA MET A 207 -15.74 -0.77 3.02
C MET A 207 -15.32 -2.19 2.68
N ARG A 208 -16.31 -3.00 2.30
CA ARG A 208 -16.13 -4.38 1.87
C ARG A 208 -15.72 -4.41 0.40
N LEU A 209 -14.57 -5.00 0.12
CA LEU A 209 -13.99 -5.13 -1.23
C LEU A 209 -14.16 -6.56 -1.73
N ALA A 210 -14.82 -6.73 -2.88
CA ALA A 210 -14.81 -7.95 -3.67
C ALA A 210 -13.69 -7.84 -4.73
N LEU A 211 -12.54 -8.48 -4.48
CA LEU A 211 -11.37 -8.39 -5.33
C LEU A 211 -11.17 -9.67 -6.12
N SER A 212 -11.38 -9.60 -7.41
CA SER A 212 -11.11 -10.71 -8.32
C SER A 212 -9.70 -10.63 -8.92
N CYS A 213 -9.23 -11.73 -9.49
CA CYS A 213 -8.04 -11.72 -10.32
C CYS A 213 -8.14 -12.69 -11.48
N THR A 214 -7.39 -12.40 -12.56
CA THR A 214 -7.23 -13.33 -13.67
C THR A 214 -6.37 -14.53 -13.25
N GLY A 215 -6.44 -15.62 -14.02
CA GLY A 215 -5.59 -16.80 -13.81
C GLY A 215 -4.10 -16.47 -13.94
N GLU A 216 -3.74 -15.54 -14.83
CA GLU A 216 -2.35 -15.07 -15.01
C GLU A 216 -1.81 -14.38 -13.76
N TYR A 217 -2.65 -13.57 -13.08
CA TYR A 217 -2.27 -12.98 -11.79
C TYR A 217 -1.94 -14.07 -10.76
N THR A 218 -2.78 -15.08 -10.66
CA THR A 218 -2.54 -16.20 -9.74
C THR A 218 -1.29 -16.98 -10.11
N VAL A 219 -1.06 -17.24 -11.40
CA VAL A 219 0.16 -17.90 -11.90
C VAL A 219 1.41 -17.10 -11.55
N TYR A 220 1.37 -15.77 -11.71
CA TYR A 220 2.48 -14.89 -11.34
C TYR A 220 2.92 -15.07 -9.88
N PHE A 221 1.98 -15.20 -8.96
CA PHE A 221 2.27 -15.39 -7.53
C PHE A 221 2.55 -16.84 -7.14
N GLY A 222 2.53 -17.80 -8.06
CA GLY A 222 2.87 -19.20 -7.80
C GLY A 222 1.71 -20.19 -7.90
N GLY A 223 0.59 -19.81 -8.53
CA GLY A 223 -0.46 -20.71 -9.00
C GLY A 223 -1.47 -21.18 -7.94
N THR A 224 -1.46 -20.61 -6.73
CA THR A 224 -2.41 -21.00 -5.66
C THR A 224 -3.22 -19.79 -5.18
N LYS A 225 -4.46 -20.06 -4.72
CA LYS A 225 -5.32 -19.01 -4.14
C LYS A 225 -4.67 -18.31 -2.94
N ALA A 226 -3.97 -19.04 -2.08
CA ALA A 226 -3.28 -18.47 -0.92
C ALA A 226 -2.17 -17.50 -1.31
N LEU A 227 -1.38 -17.84 -2.34
CA LEU A 227 -0.31 -16.95 -2.81
C LEU A 227 -0.86 -15.73 -3.57
N ALA A 228 -1.93 -15.89 -4.35
CA ALA A 228 -2.62 -14.75 -4.96
C ALA A 228 -3.21 -13.81 -3.90
N LEU A 229 -3.86 -14.35 -2.84
CA LEU A 229 -4.33 -13.58 -1.68
C LEU A 229 -3.19 -12.88 -0.94
N ALA A 230 -2.03 -13.50 -0.84
CA ALA A 230 -0.86 -12.86 -0.23
C ALA A 230 -0.38 -11.65 -1.06
N GLY A 231 -0.39 -11.76 -2.40
CA GLY A 231 -0.14 -10.63 -3.30
C GLY A 231 -1.18 -9.52 -3.12
N MET A 232 -2.47 -9.86 -3.17
CA MET A 232 -3.57 -8.91 -2.93
C MET A 232 -3.45 -8.20 -1.57
N ASN A 233 -3.11 -8.94 -0.51
CA ASN A 233 -2.92 -8.38 0.82
C ASN A 233 -1.75 -7.39 0.88
N ALA A 234 -0.66 -7.66 0.17
CA ALA A 234 0.48 -6.76 0.09
C ALA A 234 0.10 -5.43 -0.59
N THR A 235 -0.57 -5.50 -1.75
CA THR A 235 -1.11 -4.33 -2.46
C THR A 235 -2.08 -3.55 -1.58
N LEU A 236 -3.07 -4.21 -0.97
CA LEU A 236 -4.06 -3.56 -0.11
C LEU A 236 -3.45 -2.95 1.16
N THR A 237 -2.36 -3.51 1.68
CA THR A 237 -1.63 -2.91 2.81
C THR A 237 -1.08 -1.54 2.46
N ARG A 238 -0.55 -1.35 1.26
CA ARG A 238 -0.05 -0.06 0.76
C ARG A 238 -1.17 0.89 0.39
N VAL A 239 -2.18 0.42 -0.35
CA VAL A 239 -3.38 1.21 -0.69
C VAL A 239 -4.08 1.72 0.57
N ASN A 240 -4.31 0.84 1.55
CA ASN A 240 -4.90 1.24 2.83
C ASN A 240 -4.00 2.20 3.63
N GLY A 241 -2.67 2.11 3.48
CA GLY A 241 -1.75 3.08 4.06
C GLY A 241 -2.04 4.50 3.59
N VAL A 242 -2.18 4.69 2.28
CA VAL A 242 -2.56 5.97 1.67
C VAL A 242 -4.00 6.36 2.04
N PHE A 243 -4.96 5.45 1.89
CA PHE A 243 -6.38 5.72 2.16
C PHE A 243 -6.66 6.07 3.61
N ASN A 244 -6.01 5.39 4.57
CA ASN A 244 -6.12 5.72 5.98
C ASN A 244 -5.61 7.12 6.27
N LYS A 245 -4.45 7.47 5.70
CA LYS A 245 -3.77 8.75 5.92
C LYS A 245 -4.56 9.92 5.34
N ASP A 246 -4.98 9.81 4.08
CA ASP A 246 -5.53 10.95 3.33
C ASP A 246 -7.06 11.03 3.40
N LEU A 247 -7.75 9.87 3.45
CA LEU A 247 -9.19 9.78 3.25
C LEU A 247 -9.96 9.36 4.51
N ALA A 248 -9.30 8.85 5.55
CA ALA A 248 -9.91 8.14 6.67
C ALA A 248 -10.79 6.95 6.19
N VAL A 249 -10.29 6.20 5.22
CA VAL A 249 -10.95 5.07 4.56
C VAL A 249 -10.07 3.83 4.66
N LYS A 250 -10.70 2.67 4.84
CA LYS A 250 -10.09 1.35 4.71
C LYS A 250 -10.96 0.45 3.85
N VAL A 251 -10.33 -0.33 2.96
CA VAL A 251 -10.98 -1.42 2.24
C VAL A 251 -10.55 -2.76 2.83
N VAL A 252 -11.49 -3.69 2.99
CA VAL A 252 -11.25 -5.04 3.53
C VAL A 252 -11.85 -6.08 2.59
N LEU A 253 -11.12 -7.16 2.31
CA LEU A 253 -11.61 -8.27 1.49
C LEU A 253 -12.74 -8.98 2.23
N ILE A 254 -13.80 -9.28 1.50
CA ILE A 254 -14.98 -10.01 2.00
C ILE A 254 -14.64 -11.44 2.41
N ASP A 255 -15.42 -12.04 3.30
CA ASP A 255 -15.20 -13.39 3.87
C ASP A 255 -15.03 -14.52 2.86
N ASN A 256 -15.68 -14.40 1.71
CA ASN A 256 -15.63 -15.39 0.62
C ASN A 256 -14.88 -14.90 -0.62
N ASN A 257 -13.94 -13.95 -0.45
CA ASN A 257 -13.16 -13.39 -1.57
C ASN A 257 -12.37 -14.47 -2.35
N ASP A 258 -12.00 -15.56 -1.69
CA ASP A 258 -11.33 -16.71 -2.31
C ASP A 258 -12.15 -17.41 -3.41
N ALA A 259 -13.45 -17.14 -3.50
CA ALA A 259 -14.30 -17.58 -4.61
C ALA A 259 -14.04 -16.82 -5.92
N LEU A 260 -13.48 -15.61 -5.84
CA LEU A 260 -13.15 -14.75 -6.98
C LEU A 260 -11.71 -14.93 -7.49
N ILE A 261 -10.95 -15.85 -6.92
CA ILE A 261 -9.55 -16.11 -7.31
C ILE A 261 -9.51 -17.30 -8.27
N TYR A 262 -9.15 -17.01 -9.51
CA TYR A 262 -9.02 -17.99 -10.59
C TYR A 262 -7.57 -18.42 -10.71
N THR A 263 -7.33 -19.73 -10.87
CA THR A 263 -5.98 -20.32 -10.88
C THR A 263 -5.54 -20.79 -12.26
N ASP A 264 -6.46 -20.85 -13.22
CA ASP A 264 -6.18 -21.30 -14.59
C ASP A 264 -6.59 -20.20 -15.60
N PRO A 265 -5.60 -19.62 -16.31
CA PRO A 265 -5.84 -18.57 -17.32
C PRO A 265 -6.72 -19.00 -18.50
N LYS A 266 -6.94 -20.32 -18.67
CA LYS A 266 -7.75 -20.84 -19.79
C LYS A 266 -9.22 -20.96 -19.46
N THR A 267 -9.55 -20.93 -18.18
CA THR A 267 -10.92 -21.21 -17.70
C THR A 267 -11.46 -20.14 -16.78
N ASP A 268 -10.68 -19.08 -16.50
CA ASP A 268 -11.19 -17.92 -15.79
C ASP A 268 -12.25 -17.20 -16.66
N PRO A 269 -13.12 -16.37 -16.06
CA PRO A 269 -14.22 -15.72 -16.78
C PRO A 269 -13.79 -14.42 -17.50
N TYR A 270 -12.49 -14.22 -17.73
CA TYR A 270 -11.96 -12.98 -18.27
C TYR A 270 -11.36 -13.18 -19.66
N SER A 271 -11.56 -12.20 -20.52
CA SER A 271 -10.90 -12.11 -21.82
C SER A 271 -9.38 -12.01 -21.64
N ASP A 272 -8.63 -12.36 -22.70
CA ASP A 272 -7.21 -12.14 -22.72
C ASP A 272 -6.83 -10.68 -22.43
N ALA A 273 -5.58 -10.48 -21.99
CA ALA A 273 -5.11 -9.18 -21.53
C ALA A 273 -5.26 -8.05 -22.57
N SER A 274 -5.25 -8.35 -23.87
CA SER A 274 -5.37 -7.32 -24.91
C SER A 274 -6.81 -6.80 -25.03
N ALA A 275 -7.80 -7.69 -25.05
CA ALA A 275 -9.20 -7.30 -25.08
C ALA A 275 -9.67 -6.80 -23.72
N GLY A 276 -9.22 -7.45 -22.65
CA GLY A 276 -9.56 -7.11 -21.27
C GLY A 276 -9.13 -5.71 -20.89
N ALA A 277 -7.84 -5.39 -21.06
CA ALA A 277 -7.29 -4.07 -20.77
C ALA A 277 -7.81 -2.99 -21.75
N ASP A 278 -8.38 -3.37 -22.89
CA ASP A 278 -9.05 -2.43 -23.81
C ASP A 278 -10.49 -2.09 -23.37
N GLY A 279 -10.97 -2.66 -22.26
CA GLY A 279 -12.24 -2.32 -21.60
C GLY A 279 -13.21 -3.49 -21.42
N ALA A 280 -12.95 -4.68 -22.01
CA ALA A 280 -13.83 -5.83 -21.82
C ALA A 280 -13.93 -6.25 -20.35
N TRP A 281 -12.87 -6.15 -19.59
CA TRP A 281 -12.82 -6.52 -18.17
C TRP A 281 -13.80 -5.72 -17.29
N ASN A 282 -14.15 -4.48 -17.66
CA ASN A 282 -15.12 -3.71 -16.87
C ASN A 282 -16.47 -4.43 -16.75
N GLN A 283 -17.01 -4.90 -17.87
CA GLN A 283 -18.30 -5.63 -17.88
C GLN A 283 -18.14 -7.05 -17.34
N GLU A 284 -17.04 -7.72 -17.66
CA GLU A 284 -16.79 -9.09 -17.25
C GLU A 284 -16.64 -9.19 -15.73
N VAL A 285 -15.86 -8.30 -15.09
CA VAL A 285 -15.70 -8.31 -13.62
C VAL A 285 -16.99 -7.95 -12.90
N GLN A 286 -17.74 -6.94 -13.40
CA GLN A 286 -19.05 -6.62 -12.82
C GLN A 286 -20.01 -7.81 -12.89
N THR A 287 -20.07 -8.47 -14.02
CA THR A 287 -20.93 -9.64 -14.23
C THR A 287 -20.52 -10.80 -13.33
N ASN A 288 -19.22 -11.09 -13.26
CA ASN A 288 -18.67 -12.17 -12.45
C ASN A 288 -18.90 -11.95 -10.96
N ILE A 289 -18.56 -10.77 -10.42
CA ILE A 289 -18.78 -10.46 -9.01
C ILE A 289 -20.28 -10.51 -8.67
N THR A 290 -21.14 -10.00 -9.53
CA THR A 290 -22.60 -10.08 -9.34
C THR A 290 -23.08 -11.53 -9.26
N ALA A 291 -22.56 -12.40 -10.13
CA ALA A 291 -22.97 -13.81 -10.17
C ALA A 291 -22.44 -14.64 -9.01
N VAL A 292 -21.17 -14.43 -8.61
CA VAL A 292 -20.50 -15.24 -7.60
C VAL A 292 -20.76 -14.75 -6.17
N ILE A 293 -20.77 -13.44 -5.97
CA ILE A 293 -20.90 -12.81 -4.65
C ILE A 293 -22.30 -12.26 -4.39
N GLY A 294 -22.91 -11.65 -5.41
CA GLY A 294 -24.17 -10.93 -5.29
C GLY A 294 -23.98 -9.49 -4.78
N ASN A 295 -24.71 -8.55 -5.39
CA ASN A 295 -24.49 -7.11 -5.18
C ASN A 295 -24.66 -6.64 -3.73
N GLY A 296 -25.48 -7.29 -2.90
CA GLY A 296 -25.67 -6.93 -1.49
C GLY A 296 -24.46 -7.22 -0.57
N ASN A 297 -23.47 -7.96 -1.05
CA ASN A 297 -22.42 -8.54 -0.19
C ASN A 297 -21.08 -7.80 -0.28
N TYR A 298 -20.96 -6.74 -1.07
CA TYR A 298 -19.77 -5.90 -1.19
C TYR A 298 -20.14 -4.44 -1.46
N ASP A 299 -19.19 -3.55 -1.21
CA ASP A 299 -19.36 -2.10 -1.36
C ASP A 299 -18.55 -1.56 -2.55
N LEU A 300 -17.45 -2.24 -2.89
CA LEU A 300 -16.53 -1.94 -3.97
C LEU A 300 -16.06 -3.26 -4.59
N GLY A 301 -15.99 -3.36 -5.92
CA GLY A 301 -15.44 -4.53 -6.61
C GLY A 301 -14.34 -4.11 -7.58
N HIS A 302 -13.32 -4.95 -7.72
CA HIS A 302 -12.14 -4.67 -8.55
C HIS A 302 -11.55 -5.96 -9.12
N LEU A 303 -10.85 -5.87 -10.26
CA LEU A 303 -10.11 -6.97 -10.87
C LEU A 303 -8.61 -6.64 -10.94
N PHE A 304 -7.76 -7.57 -10.52
CA PHE A 304 -6.33 -7.51 -10.80
C PHE A 304 -5.98 -8.41 -11.99
N GLY A 305 -5.45 -7.80 -13.06
CA GLY A 305 -4.80 -8.51 -14.15
C GLY A 305 -3.29 -8.60 -13.95
N ALA A 306 -2.61 -9.41 -14.77
CA ALA A 306 -1.15 -9.57 -14.70
C ALA A 306 -0.41 -8.85 -15.83
N SER A 307 -1.09 -8.45 -16.89
CA SER A 307 -0.51 -7.82 -18.08
C SER A 307 -1.58 -7.10 -18.90
N GLY A 308 -1.18 -6.44 -19.98
CA GLY A 308 -2.06 -5.70 -20.87
C GLY A 308 -1.99 -4.19 -20.70
N GLY A 309 -1.58 -3.75 -19.53
CA GLY A 309 -1.39 -2.34 -19.19
C GLY A 309 -2.69 -1.62 -18.84
N GLY A 310 -2.56 -0.62 -17.98
CA GLY A 310 -3.61 0.33 -17.68
C GLY A 310 -4.57 -0.06 -16.56
N GLY A 311 -5.54 0.80 -16.40
CA GLY A 311 -6.65 0.66 -15.48
C GLY A 311 -7.90 1.32 -16.03
N ASN A 312 -9.05 0.96 -15.45
CA ASN A 312 -10.31 1.61 -15.74
C ASN A 312 -11.28 1.37 -14.59
N ALA A 313 -11.73 2.42 -13.96
CA ALA A 313 -12.70 2.33 -12.85
C ALA A 313 -14.13 1.94 -13.31
N GLY A 314 -14.39 1.91 -14.62
CA GLY A 314 -15.72 1.62 -15.15
C GLY A 314 -16.73 2.77 -14.97
N CYS A 315 -16.67 3.44 -13.82
CA CYS A 315 -17.36 4.71 -13.58
C CYS A 315 -16.80 5.42 -12.35
N ILE A 316 -16.90 6.75 -12.32
CA ILE A 316 -16.42 7.57 -11.21
C ILE A 316 -17.50 7.68 -10.12
N GLY A 317 -17.11 7.42 -8.85
CA GLY A 317 -18.00 7.53 -7.69
C GLY A 317 -19.10 6.46 -7.61
N CYS A 318 -18.91 5.34 -8.27
CA CYS A 318 -19.85 4.21 -8.23
C CYS A 318 -19.75 3.33 -6.98
N VAL A 319 -18.88 3.63 -6.05
CA VAL A 319 -18.87 2.94 -4.76
C VAL A 319 -20.28 2.86 -4.19
N CYS A 320 -20.67 1.70 -3.66
CA CYS A 320 -22.01 1.41 -3.13
C CYS A 320 -23.17 1.47 -4.16
N THR A 321 -22.91 1.65 -5.44
CA THR A 321 -23.93 1.76 -6.48
C THR A 321 -24.04 0.47 -7.26
N ASP A 322 -25.16 -0.22 -7.14
CA ASP A 322 -25.41 -1.47 -7.86
C ASP A 322 -25.58 -1.24 -9.35
N PRO A 323 -25.15 -2.18 -10.22
CA PRO A 323 -25.44 -2.13 -11.64
C PRO A 323 -26.95 -2.26 -11.88
N THR A 324 -27.42 -1.64 -12.95
CA THR A 324 -28.81 -1.77 -13.44
C THR A 324 -28.82 -2.19 -14.90
N THR A 325 -29.99 -2.60 -15.44
CA THR A 325 -30.11 -2.92 -16.85
C THR A 325 -29.74 -1.75 -17.77
N ASN A 326 -30.02 -0.52 -17.34
CA ASN A 326 -29.70 0.69 -18.11
C ASN A 326 -28.28 1.24 -17.86
N VAL A 327 -27.67 0.92 -16.71
CA VAL A 327 -26.30 1.30 -16.33
C VAL A 327 -25.62 0.04 -15.84
N PRO A 328 -25.06 -0.79 -16.74
CA PRO A 328 -24.55 -2.11 -16.40
C PRO A 328 -23.23 -2.08 -15.63
N LEU A 329 -22.51 -0.98 -15.68
CA LEU A 329 -21.29 -0.77 -14.91
C LEU A 329 -21.63 -0.05 -13.61
N GLY A 330 -21.34 -0.69 -12.49
CA GLY A 330 -21.57 -0.18 -11.15
C GLY A 330 -20.34 -0.35 -10.27
N LYS A 331 -20.55 -0.53 -8.99
CA LYS A 331 -19.50 -0.62 -7.97
C LYS A 331 -18.48 -1.77 -8.17
N GLY A 332 -18.77 -2.74 -9.04
CA GLY A 332 -17.94 -3.92 -9.31
C GLY A 332 -17.22 -3.90 -10.64
N SER A 333 -17.14 -2.75 -11.33
CA SER A 333 -16.72 -2.70 -12.75
C SER A 333 -15.26 -2.26 -12.98
N ALA A 334 -14.46 -2.07 -11.95
CA ALA A 334 -13.08 -1.59 -12.12
C ALA A 334 -12.07 -2.71 -12.30
N PHE A 335 -10.98 -2.38 -13.00
CA PHE A 335 -9.80 -3.23 -13.07
C PHE A 335 -8.49 -2.43 -13.03
N THR A 336 -7.40 -3.11 -12.63
CA THR A 336 -6.03 -2.62 -12.76
C THR A 336 -5.12 -3.73 -13.26
N SER A 337 -4.25 -3.43 -14.22
CA SER A 337 -3.31 -4.39 -14.78
C SER A 337 -2.01 -3.71 -15.22
N PRO A 338 -0.82 -4.29 -14.91
CA PRO A 338 0.44 -3.67 -15.26
C PRO A 338 0.79 -3.87 -16.74
N SER A 339 1.56 -2.93 -17.31
CA SER A 339 2.08 -3.06 -18.69
C SER A 339 3.36 -3.91 -18.76
N ASP A 340 4.09 -4.01 -17.65
CA ASP A 340 5.38 -4.74 -17.56
C ASP A 340 5.22 -6.18 -17.05
N SER A 341 4.00 -6.67 -16.92
CA SER A 341 3.65 -7.99 -16.38
C SER A 341 4.13 -8.22 -14.94
N ARG A 342 4.17 -7.15 -14.13
CA ARG A 342 4.56 -7.19 -12.72
C ARG A 342 3.47 -6.57 -11.83
N PRO A 343 2.41 -7.34 -11.49
CA PRO A 343 1.29 -6.87 -10.69
C PRO A 343 1.65 -6.79 -9.19
N GLN A 344 2.73 -6.09 -8.88
CA GLN A 344 3.22 -5.84 -7.51
C GLN A 344 4.20 -4.67 -7.48
N GLY A 345 4.46 -4.18 -6.27
CA GLY A 345 5.41 -3.11 -6.02
C GLY A 345 4.74 -1.74 -6.07
N ASP A 346 5.49 -0.72 -5.68
CA ASP A 346 4.99 0.63 -5.48
C ASP A 346 4.18 1.18 -6.66
N THR A 347 4.71 1.07 -7.88
CA THR A 347 4.04 1.56 -9.09
C THR A 347 2.69 0.88 -9.32
N PHE A 348 2.61 -0.46 -9.16
CA PHE A 348 1.34 -1.16 -9.31
C PHE A 348 0.39 -0.80 -8.18
N ASP A 349 0.88 -0.81 -6.93
CA ASP A 349 0.04 -0.70 -5.75
C ASP A 349 -0.52 0.73 -5.58
N VAL A 350 0.32 1.76 -5.78
CA VAL A 350 -0.05 3.15 -5.53
C VAL A 350 -0.40 3.89 -6.82
N ASP A 351 0.51 3.91 -7.81
CA ASP A 351 0.27 4.71 -9.02
C ASP A 351 -0.89 4.16 -9.85
N PHE A 352 -1.18 2.84 -9.77
CA PHE A 352 -2.25 2.22 -10.57
C PHE A 352 -3.47 1.84 -9.72
N VAL A 353 -3.30 0.96 -8.70
CA VAL A 353 -4.46 0.46 -7.92
C VAL A 353 -5.11 1.56 -7.09
N ALA A 354 -4.33 2.37 -6.36
CA ALA A 354 -4.89 3.47 -5.58
C ALA A 354 -5.51 4.54 -6.48
N HIS A 355 -4.97 4.76 -7.68
CA HIS A 355 -5.53 5.67 -8.70
C HIS A 355 -6.92 5.20 -9.17
N GLU A 356 -7.05 3.97 -9.66
CA GLU A 356 -8.34 3.45 -10.15
C GLU A 356 -9.39 3.33 -9.03
N MET A 357 -8.97 2.92 -7.83
CA MET A 357 -9.85 2.95 -6.66
C MET A 357 -10.22 4.38 -6.26
N GLY A 358 -9.35 5.37 -6.46
CA GLY A 358 -9.64 6.79 -6.29
C GLY A 358 -10.80 7.25 -7.18
N HIS A 359 -10.82 6.84 -8.45
CA HIS A 359 -11.95 7.06 -9.35
C HIS A 359 -13.22 6.37 -8.85
N GLN A 360 -13.14 5.10 -8.44
CA GLN A 360 -14.32 4.39 -7.90
C GLN A 360 -14.89 5.11 -6.67
N LEU A 361 -14.04 5.77 -5.87
CA LEU A 361 -14.44 6.56 -4.69
C LEU A 361 -14.94 7.96 -5.05
N GLY A 362 -14.71 8.45 -6.27
CA GLY A 362 -15.29 9.70 -6.76
C GLY A 362 -14.33 10.78 -7.21
N ALA A 363 -13.03 10.52 -7.26
CA ALA A 363 -12.05 11.49 -7.74
C ALA A 363 -11.98 11.54 -9.28
N ASN A 364 -11.82 12.74 -9.83
CA ASN A 364 -11.43 12.98 -11.20
C ASN A 364 -9.92 13.19 -11.30
N HIS A 365 -9.38 13.21 -12.52
CA HIS A 365 -7.99 13.58 -12.76
C HIS A 365 -7.69 15.03 -12.36
N THR A 366 -6.49 15.27 -11.85
CA THR A 366 -6.06 16.57 -11.30
C THR A 366 -5.05 17.31 -12.16
N PHE A 367 -4.47 16.65 -13.17
CA PHE A 367 -3.52 17.27 -14.11
C PHE A 367 -4.17 18.35 -14.99
N SER A 368 -3.36 19.27 -15.52
CA SER A 368 -3.82 20.43 -16.31
C SER A 368 -3.14 20.55 -17.66
N TYR A 369 -2.88 19.43 -18.33
CA TYR A 369 -2.46 19.42 -19.73
C TYR A 369 -3.58 18.85 -20.60
N ASP A 370 -3.71 19.36 -21.83
CA ASP A 370 -4.60 18.86 -22.89
C ASP A 370 -6.11 18.77 -22.52
N SER A 371 -6.77 17.66 -22.81
CA SER A 371 -8.26 17.55 -22.91
C SER A 371 -8.98 17.37 -21.59
N GLU A 372 -8.29 17.04 -20.52
CA GLU A 372 -8.88 16.73 -19.20
C GLU A 372 -9.22 17.98 -18.36
N GLU A 373 -9.07 19.19 -18.93
CA GLU A 373 -9.29 20.48 -18.24
C GLU A 373 -10.77 20.79 -17.91
N ARG A 374 -11.69 19.83 -18.08
CA ARG A 374 -13.12 20.12 -18.00
C ARG A 374 -13.77 19.80 -16.66
N THR A 375 -13.04 19.21 -15.73
CA THR A 375 -13.58 18.66 -14.48
C THR A 375 -13.63 19.68 -13.34
N ASN A 376 -13.03 20.87 -13.51
CA ASN A 376 -12.86 21.90 -12.49
C ASN A 376 -12.04 21.46 -11.25
N VAL A 377 -11.26 20.42 -11.38
CA VAL A 377 -10.32 19.93 -10.35
C VAL A 377 -8.90 19.79 -10.89
N ASN A 378 -8.62 20.35 -12.06
CA ASN A 378 -7.31 20.37 -12.70
C ASN A 378 -6.39 21.38 -11.97
N VAL A 379 -5.93 21.02 -10.79
CA VAL A 379 -5.21 21.90 -9.86
C VAL A 379 -3.69 21.70 -9.92
N GLU A 380 -3.23 20.68 -10.67
CA GLU A 380 -1.83 20.33 -10.78
C GLU A 380 -1.28 20.70 -12.15
N PRO A 381 -0.16 21.45 -12.24
CA PRO A 381 0.43 21.88 -13.51
C PRO A 381 1.04 20.67 -14.26
N GLY A 382 0.96 20.70 -15.59
CA GLY A 382 1.49 19.65 -16.45
C GLY A 382 0.85 18.29 -16.15
N SER A 383 1.66 17.25 -16.00
CA SER A 383 1.20 15.93 -15.60
C SER A 383 0.66 15.85 -14.19
N GLY A 384 0.97 16.85 -13.34
CA GLY A 384 0.79 16.73 -11.90
C GLY A 384 1.73 15.68 -11.28
N SER A 385 1.60 15.50 -9.96
CA SER A 385 2.44 14.57 -9.20
C SER A 385 1.68 13.68 -8.22
N THR A 386 0.42 13.99 -7.90
CA THR A 386 -0.35 13.19 -6.93
C THR A 386 -0.99 11.96 -7.56
N ILE A 387 -1.62 11.12 -6.74
CA ILE A 387 -2.18 9.83 -7.18
C ILE A 387 -3.18 9.98 -8.34
N MET A 388 -4.04 11.01 -8.33
CA MET A 388 -5.02 11.23 -9.40
C MET A 388 -4.47 12.03 -10.58
N ALA A 389 -3.17 12.26 -10.62
CA ALA A 389 -2.46 12.88 -11.73
C ALA A 389 -1.84 11.82 -12.66
N TYR A 390 -1.06 12.27 -13.65
CA TYR A 390 -0.45 11.44 -14.69
C TYR A 390 1.08 11.55 -14.70
N ALA A 391 1.71 11.53 -13.51
CA ALA A 391 3.16 11.56 -13.40
C ALA A 391 3.81 10.41 -14.20
N GLY A 392 4.81 10.75 -15.03
CA GLY A 392 5.54 9.80 -15.88
C GLY A 392 4.77 9.29 -17.11
N VAL A 393 3.58 9.81 -17.40
CA VAL A 393 2.72 9.34 -18.49
C VAL A 393 2.71 10.29 -19.70
N THR A 394 2.87 11.58 -19.46
CA THR A 394 2.62 12.64 -20.43
C THR A 394 3.83 13.04 -21.27
N ARG A 395 5.01 12.49 -20.97
CA ARG A 395 6.30 12.74 -21.65
C ARG A 395 6.75 14.20 -21.50
N ASP A 396 6.40 15.07 -22.47
CA ASP A 396 6.88 16.46 -22.54
C ASP A 396 6.29 17.34 -21.44
N TYR A 397 5.21 16.93 -20.79
CA TYR A 397 4.54 17.63 -19.70
C TYR A 397 4.78 17.01 -18.32
N ASP A 398 5.61 15.94 -18.24
CA ASP A 398 5.89 15.28 -16.98
C ASP A 398 6.65 16.21 -16.03
N VAL A 399 6.11 16.40 -14.84
CA VAL A 399 6.77 17.14 -13.75
C VAL A 399 7.61 16.23 -12.89
N GLN A 400 7.30 14.93 -12.90
CA GLN A 400 8.09 13.84 -12.29
C GLN A 400 7.71 12.49 -12.91
N ASP A 401 8.50 11.45 -12.63
CA ASP A 401 8.38 10.14 -13.30
C ASP A 401 7.38 9.18 -12.66
N THR A 402 6.99 9.39 -11.39
CA THR A 402 6.05 8.53 -10.62
C THR A 402 5.19 9.41 -9.75
N SER A 403 4.01 8.91 -9.35
CA SER A 403 3.14 9.65 -8.45
C SER A 403 3.72 9.74 -7.04
N ASP A 404 3.43 10.82 -6.34
CA ASP A 404 3.61 10.91 -4.90
C ASP A 404 2.55 10.06 -4.17
N ASP A 405 2.87 9.54 -2.97
CA ASP A 405 2.00 8.63 -2.24
C ASP A 405 0.93 9.39 -1.43
N TYR A 406 0.22 10.32 -2.07
CA TYR A 406 -0.89 11.07 -1.48
C TYR A 406 -1.86 11.59 -2.56
N PHE A 407 -3.09 11.90 -2.12
CA PHE A 407 -4.09 12.54 -2.94
C PHE A 407 -4.02 14.07 -2.83
N ALA A 408 -4.21 14.77 -3.95
CA ALA A 408 -4.40 16.21 -3.92
C ALA A 408 -5.66 16.58 -3.11
N TYR A 409 -5.68 17.78 -2.51
CA TYR A 409 -6.85 18.26 -1.77
C TYR A 409 -8.14 18.19 -2.58
N ALA A 410 -8.08 18.49 -3.87
CA ALA A 410 -9.25 18.41 -4.77
C ALA A 410 -9.84 16.99 -4.81
N SER A 411 -8.98 15.97 -4.90
CA SER A 411 -9.37 14.55 -4.90
C SER A 411 -9.94 14.12 -3.56
N ILE A 412 -9.27 14.48 -2.45
CA ILE A 412 -9.76 14.21 -1.08
C ILE A 412 -11.18 14.78 -0.91
N ARG A 413 -11.40 16.02 -1.32
CA ARG A 413 -12.70 16.69 -1.23
C ARG A 413 -13.77 15.97 -2.06
N GLN A 414 -13.46 15.58 -3.30
CA GLN A 414 -14.41 14.84 -4.15
C GLN A 414 -14.79 13.51 -3.54
N ILE A 415 -13.80 12.73 -3.06
CA ILE A 415 -14.03 11.43 -2.43
C ILE A 415 -14.86 11.58 -1.15
N GLN A 416 -14.53 12.54 -0.29
CA GLN A 416 -15.29 12.78 0.93
C GLN A 416 -16.74 13.18 0.65
N ASN A 417 -16.99 14.06 -0.34
CA ASN A 417 -18.32 14.44 -0.77
C ASN A 417 -19.12 13.24 -1.32
N THR A 418 -18.46 12.39 -2.10
CA THR A 418 -19.07 11.14 -2.60
C THR A 418 -19.47 10.25 -1.45
N LEU A 419 -18.53 9.96 -0.55
CA LEU A 419 -18.74 9.05 0.58
C LEU A 419 -19.71 9.59 1.63
N ALA A 420 -19.89 10.91 1.75
CA ALA A 420 -20.88 11.52 2.63
C ALA A 420 -22.32 11.15 2.23
N SER A 421 -22.56 10.84 0.97
CA SER A 421 -23.87 10.43 0.44
C SER A 421 -24.12 8.92 0.47
N LYS A 422 -23.13 8.10 0.86
CA LYS A 422 -23.18 6.64 0.83
C LYS A 422 -23.44 6.06 2.21
N SER A 423 -24.32 5.05 2.25
CA SER A 423 -24.72 4.36 3.49
C SER A 423 -24.12 2.97 3.65
N CYS A 424 -23.40 2.47 2.65
CA CYS A 424 -22.83 1.11 2.69
C CYS A 424 -21.59 0.97 3.59
N PRO A 425 -20.71 1.99 3.79
CA PRO A 425 -19.55 1.82 4.64
C PRO A 425 -19.91 1.64 6.11
N VAL A 426 -19.13 0.85 6.82
CA VAL A 426 -19.18 0.81 8.29
C VAL A 426 -18.47 2.06 8.82
N ASN A 427 -19.20 2.86 9.57
CA ASN A 427 -18.73 4.14 10.11
C ASN A 427 -18.24 3.97 11.57
N THR A 428 -16.99 4.36 11.83
CA THR A 428 -16.39 4.37 13.17
C THR A 428 -16.04 5.81 13.55
N PRO A 429 -16.55 6.37 14.65
CA PRO A 429 -16.20 7.70 15.11
C PRO A 429 -14.70 7.84 15.38
N LEU A 430 -14.10 8.93 14.94
CA LEU A 430 -12.73 9.32 15.29
C LEU A 430 -12.75 10.28 16.49
N THR A 431 -11.87 10.05 17.43
CA THR A 431 -11.66 10.94 18.58
C THR A 431 -10.73 12.09 18.28
N ASN A 432 -9.83 11.90 17.29
CA ASN A 432 -8.91 12.92 16.85
C ASN A 432 -9.63 14.09 16.18
N ASN A 433 -9.20 15.32 16.45
CA ASN A 433 -9.71 16.51 15.79
C ASN A 433 -8.90 16.78 14.49
N PRO A 434 -9.51 17.39 13.47
CA PRO A 434 -8.75 17.82 12.31
C PRO A 434 -7.81 18.97 12.67
N PRO A 435 -6.63 19.08 12.03
CA PRO A 435 -5.77 20.22 12.19
C PRO A 435 -6.43 21.50 11.67
N SER A 436 -6.03 22.62 12.22
CA SER A 436 -6.40 23.96 11.72
C SER A 436 -5.28 24.47 10.81
N ILE A 437 -5.64 24.91 9.62
CA ILE A 437 -4.71 25.41 8.60
C ILE A 437 -5.08 26.86 8.24
N GLU A 438 -4.07 27.71 8.19
CA GLU A 438 -4.17 29.11 7.73
C GLU A 438 -3.26 29.30 6.51
N ALA A 439 -3.84 29.58 5.35
CA ALA A 439 -3.12 29.76 4.09
C ALA A 439 -2.55 31.18 3.88
N GLY A 440 -2.83 32.10 4.79
CA GLY A 440 -2.46 33.51 4.66
C GLY A 440 -3.45 34.33 3.82
N ASN A 441 -3.02 35.50 3.38
CA ASN A 441 -3.87 36.45 2.64
C ASN A 441 -3.88 36.13 1.14
N ASP A 442 -4.95 36.59 0.47
CA ASP A 442 -5.00 36.68 -0.98
C ASP A 442 -4.08 37.80 -1.50
N TYR A 443 -3.38 37.51 -2.58
CA TYR A 443 -2.46 38.47 -3.21
C TYR A 443 -2.82 38.69 -4.67
N THR A 444 -2.79 39.96 -5.09
CA THR A 444 -2.82 40.35 -6.50
C THR A 444 -1.45 40.85 -6.89
N ILE A 445 -0.77 40.16 -7.79
CA ILE A 445 0.60 40.46 -8.21
C ILE A 445 0.68 40.61 -9.73
N PRO A 446 1.61 41.45 -10.26
CA PRO A 446 1.87 41.51 -11.70
C PRO A 446 2.33 40.14 -12.24
N ILE A 447 2.01 39.86 -13.51
CA ILE A 447 2.49 38.68 -14.21
C ILE A 447 4.02 38.60 -14.20
N GLY A 448 4.58 37.43 -13.93
CA GLY A 448 6.02 37.21 -13.86
C GLY A 448 6.68 37.65 -12.54
N THR A 449 5.91 38.06 -11.53
CA THR A 449 6.45 38.40 -10.20
C THR A 449 6.71 37.10 -9.42
N ALA A 450 7.96 36.90 -8.98
CA ALA A 450 8.28 35.82 -8.05
C ALA A 450 7.67 36.12 -6.67
N PHE A 451 7.07 35.12 -6.04
CA PHE A 451 6.45 35.25 -4.71
C PHE A 451 6.60 33.98 -3.90
N VAL A 452 6.40 34.10 -2.60
CA VAL A 452 6.35 33.00 -1.65
C VAL A 452 5.00 33.02 -0.93
N LEU A 453 4.30 31.92 -0.92
CA LEU A 453 3.14 31.72 -0.07
C LEU A 453 3.60 31.03 1.22
N THR A 454 3.13 31.52 2.36
CA THR A 454 3.43 30.92 3.67
C THR A 454 2.12 30.57 4.34
N GLY A 455 1.94 29.27 4.63
CA GLY A 455 0.86 28.77 5.45
C GLY A 455 1.34 28.42 6.86
N THR A 456 0.42 28.34 7.79
CA THR A 456 0.65 27.83 9.14
C THR A 456 -0.40 26.81 9.49
N GLY A 457 -0.05 25.83 10.33
CA GLY A 457 -0.97 24.81 10.79
C GLY A 457 -0.75 24.51 12.28
N SER A 458 -1.80 24.08 12.94
CA SER A 458 -1.75 23.57 14.32
C SER A 458 -2.76 22.45 14.51
N ASP A 459 -2.42 21.50 15.34
CA ASP A 459 -3.29 20.39 15.70
C ASP A 459 -3.74 20.53 17.16
N PRO A 460 -5.06 20.34 17.47
CA PRO A 460 -5.58 20.48 18.85
C PRO A 460 -5.01 19.45 19.84
N GLU A 461 -4.64 18.27 19.38
CA GLU A 461 -4.02 17.21 20.18
C GLU A 461 -2.49 17.33 20.22
N GLY A 462 -1.91 18.26 19.46
CA GLY A 462 -0.48 18.50 19.38
C GLY A 462 0.24 17.51 18.45
N ASP A 463 -0.49 16.87 17.56
CA ASP A 463 0.09 16.05 16.50
C ASP A 463 0.91 16.91 15.53
N LEU A 464 1.94 16.32 14.94
CA LEU A 464 2.78 17.03 13.98
C LEU A 464 1.99 17.32 12.69
N VAL A 465 1.88 18.60 12.36
CA VAL A 465 1.33 19.08 11.07
C VAL A 465 2.49 19.31 10.11
N THR A 466 2.49 18.64 8.97
CA THR A 466 3.57 18.66 7.97
C THR A 466 3.02 19.01 6.60
#